data_bacc68ba3bf009ed5908ac7e59b4f7cf
#
_entry.id   bacc68ba3bf009ed5908ac7e59b4f7cf
#
_cell.length_a   1.000
_cell.length_b   1.000
_cell.length_c   1.000
_cell.angle_alpha   90.00
_cell.angle_beta   90.00
_cell.angle_gamma   90.00
#
_symmetry.space_group_name_H-M   'P 1'
#
loop_
_entity.id
_entity.type
_entity.pdbx_description
1 polymer ?
#
loop_
_entity_poly.entity_id
_entity_poly.type
_entity_poly.pdbx_seq_one_letter_code
_entity_poly.pdbx_strand_id
1 'polypeptide(L)'
;MDTSRIAAFPIFADLPVAELDELAAALSEVEIQAGAKVTTLDDYGTAIYFIEQGKAEVLTDDGEAIHSLGPGDTFGEIALVLTGQRTATVVARTPMRLLSLSGQNFERIRPRVPKLEDSLRRLGVERARR
;
A
#
# COMPACT_ATOMS: atom_id res chain seq x y z
N MET A 1 3.79 16.53 -1.36
CA MET A 1 4.90 15.59 -1.10
C MET A 1 5.88 15.66 -2.24
N ASP A 2 7.15 15.55 -1.94
CA ASP A 2 8.21 15.55 -2.95
C ASP A 2 8.15 14.26 -3.79
N THR A 3 8.12 14.41 -5.11
CA THR A 3 8.05 13.25 -6.02
C THR A 3 9.29 12.36 -5.94
N SER A 4 10.44 12.88 -5.51
CA SER A 4 11.65 12.07 -5.34
C SER A 4 11.48 10.98 -4.28
N ARG A 5 10.66 11.21 -3.26
CA ARG A 5 10.37 10.20 -2.23
C ARG A 5 9.60 9.02 -2.82
N ILE A 6 8.62 9.31 -3.67
CA ILE A 6 7.77 8.27 -4.23
C ILE A 6 8.40 7.58 -5.44
N ALA A 7 9.23 8.28 -6.19
CA ALA A 7 9.93 7.69 -7.34
C ALA A 7 10.91 6.58 -6.92
N ALA A 8 11.30 6.54 -5.65
CA ALA A 8 12.16 5.49 -5.12
C ALA A 8 11.45 4.13 -4.98
N PHE A 9 10.11 4.12 -4.96
CA PHE A 9 9.36 2.86 -4.85
C PHE A 9 9.36 2.12 -6.18
N PRO A 10 9.67 0.81 -6.18
CA PRO A 10 9.68 0.03 -7.44
C PRO A 10 8.38 0.10 -8.22
N ILE A 11 7.24 0.10 -7.52
CA ILE A 11 5.92 0.12 -8.16
C ILE A 11 5.65 1.43 -8.91
N PHE A 12 6.38 2.51 -8.57
CA PHE A 12 6.21 3.82 -9.21
C PHE A 12 7.31 4.13 -10.23
N ALA A 13 8.29 3.23 -10.41
CA ALA A 13 9.48 3.50 -11.21
C ALA A 13 9.16 3.83 -12.68
N ASP A 14 8.09 3.27 -13.23
CA ASP A 14 7.71 3.44 -14.62
C ASP A 14 6.60 4.47 -14.84
N LEU A 15 6.19 5.19 -13.79
CA LEU A 15 5.11 6.15 -13.92
C LEU A 15 5.58 7.42 -14.63
N PRO A 16 4.78 7.97 -15.55
CA PRO A 16 5.06 9.30 -16.12
C PRO A 16 5.08 10.36 -15.04
N VAL A 17 5.82 11.45 -15.28
CA VAL A 17 5.94 12.56 -14.34
C VAL A 17 4.56 13.11 -13.95
N ALA A 18 3.64 13.22 -14.90
CA ALA A 18 2.30 13.72 -14.63
C ALA A 18 1.55 12.84 -13.63
N GLU A 19 1.71 11.51 -13.71
CA GLU A 19 1.09 10.59 -12.74
C GLU A 19 1.77 10.65 -11.37
N LEU A 20 3.09 10.80 -11.34
CA LEU A 20 3.81 10.98 -10.08
C LEU A 20 3.35 12.26 -9.35
N ASP A 21 3.12 13.34 -10.08
CA ASP A 21 2.64 14.59 -9.50
C ASP A 21 1.24 14.44 -8.90
N GLU A 22 0.33 13.78 -9.62
CA GLU A 22 -1.01 13.51 -9.12
C GLU A 22 -0.98 12.63 -7.86
N LEU A 23 -0.13 11.59 -7.88
CA LEU A 23 0.02 10.69 -6.75
C LEU A 23 0.60 11.41 -5.54
N ALA A 24 1.62 12.23 -5.73
CA ALA A 24 2.26 12.98 -4.65
C ALA A 24 1.27 13.89 -3.93
N ALA A 25 0.33 14.49 -4.67
CA ALA A 25 -0.70 15.35 -4.10
C ALA A 25 -1.77 14.56 -3.33
N ALA A 26 -1.92 13.28 -3.62
CA ALA A 26 -2.97 12.44 -3.03
C ALA A 26 -2.49 11.60 -1.83
N LEU A 27 -1.17 11.41 -1.69
CA LEU A 27 -0.61 10.60 -0.61
C LEU A 27 -0.55 11.37 0.70
N SER A 28 -0.71 10.62 1.81
CA SER A 28 -0.53 11.14 3.17
C SER A 28 0.57 10.34 3.87
N GLU A 29 1.33 11.00 4.74
CA GLU A 29 2.34 10.35 5.56
C GLU A 29 1.72 9.87 6.86
N VAL A 30 2.00 8.62 7.24
CA VAL A 30 1.47 8.01 8.47
C VAL A 30 2.62 7.39 9.24
N GLU A 31 2.70 7.72 10.55
CA GLU A 31 3.66 7.13 11.47
C GLU A 31 2.94 6.03 12.25
N ILE A 32 3.57 4.85 12.34
CA ILE A 32 3.01 3.68 13.02
C ILE A 32 3.99 3.23 14.10
N GLN A 33 3.47 2.96 15.29
CA GLN A 33 4.28 2.45 16.40
C GLN A 33 4.49 0.94 16.27
N ALA A 34 5.63 0.46 16.78
CA ALA A 34 5.91 -0.98 16.84
C ALA A 34 4.78 -1.70 17.61
N GLY A 35 4.35 -2.84 17.09
CA GLY A 35 3.30 -3.65 17.67
C GLY A 35 1.88 -3.28 17.22
N ALA A 36 1.70 -2.16 16.54
CA ALA A 36 0.37 -1.74 16.09
C ALA A 36 -0.05 -2.55 14.86
N LYS A 37 -1.34 -2.86 14.78
CA LYS A 37 -1.93 -3.48 13.59
C LYS A 37 -2.28 -2.38 12.60
N VAL A 38 -1.69 -2.45 11.40
CA VAL A 38 -1.99 -1.49 10.33
C VAL A 38 -3.27 -1.88 9.59
N THR A 39 -3.40 -3.20 9.30
CA THR A 39 -4.61 -3.76 8.70
C THR A 39 -5.02 -4.99 9.49
N THR A 40 -6.31 -5.29 9.48
CA THR A 40 -6.85 -6.48 10.13
C THR A 40 -7.57 -7.33 9.09
N LEU A 41 -7.37 -8.66 9.16
CA LEU A 41 -8.05 -9.62 8.29
C LEU A 41 -9.57 -9.37 8.33
N ASP A 42 -10.20 -9.46 7.18
CA ASP A 42 -11.64 -9.27 6.94
C ASP A 42 -12.14 -7.84 7.08
N ASP A 43 -11.30 -6.87 7.44
CA ASP A 43 -11.68 -5.46 7.37
C ASP A 43 -11.82 -5.01 5.92
N TYR A 44 -12.74 -4.08 5.67
CA TYR A 44 -12.85 -3.46 4.36
C TYR A 44 -11.73 -2.45 4.17
N GLY A 45 -11.02 -2.58 3.04
CA GLY A 45 -9.90 -1.71 2.74
C GLY A 45 -10.33 -0.31 2.39
N THR A 46 -9.71 0.67 3.06
CA THR A 46 -9.94 2.09 2.77
C THR A 46 -8.69 2.80 2.29
N ALA A 47 -7.55 2.10 2.26
CA ALA A 47 -6.27 2.69 1.82
C ALA A 47 -5.32 1.62 1.32
N ILE A 48 -4.42 2.04 0.44
CA ILE A 48 -3.22 1.30 0.06
C ILE A 48 -2.06 1.94 0.81
N TYR A 49 -1.13 1.12 1.31
CA TYR A 49 0.03 1.59 2.06
C TYR A 49 1.32 1.24 1.33
N PHE A 50 2.24 2.19 1.33
CA PHE A 50 3.57 2.05 0.73
C PHE A 50 4.58 2.28 1.84
N ILE A 51 5.46 1.29 2.10
CA ILE A 51 6.39 1.36 3.22
C ILE A 51 7.60 2.19 2.84
N GLU A 52 7.80 3.31 3.52
CA GLU A 52 9.00 4.15 3.35
C GLU A 52 10.10 3.74 4.33
N GLN A 53 9.74 3.45 5.57
CA GLN A 53 10.67 3.02 6.62
C GLN A 53 10.01 1.99 7.52
N GLY A 54 10.82 1.11 8.08
CA GLY A 54 10.38 0.14 9.08
C GLY A 54 10.08 -1.23 8.51
N LYS A 55 9.67 -2.14 9.39
CA LYS A 55 9.35 -3.53 9.04
C LYS A 55 8.04 -3.96 9.63
N ALA A 56 7.31 -4.79 8.87
CA ALA A 56 6.04 -5.35 9.28
C ALA A 56 5.98 -6.84 8.94
N GLU A 57 5.01 -7.53 9.52
CA GLU A 57 4.74 -8.92 9.20
C GLU A 57 3.29 -9.11 8.82
N VAL A 58 3.06 -9.96 7.83
CA VAL A 58 1.73 -10.41 7.42
C VAL A 58 1.40 -11.66 8.22
N LEU A 59 0.24 -11.65 8.87
CA LEU A 59 -0.18 -12.74 9.76
C LEU A 59 -1.39 -13.46 9.17
N THR A 60 -1.45 -14.78 9.41
CA THR A 60 -2.65 -15.58 9.17
C THR A 60 -3.72 -15.24 10.20
N ASP A 61 -4.92 -15.80 10.01
CA ASP A 61 -6.01 -15.66 10.97
C ASP A 61 -5.66 -16.31 12.33
N ASP A 62 -4.73 -17.29 12.33
CA ASP A 62 -4.21 -17.91 13.56
C ASP A 62 -3.11 -17.06 14.23
N GLY A 63 -2.73 -15.94 13.63
CA GLY A 63 -1.69 -15.08 14.18
C GLY A 63 -0.26 -15.49 13.82
N GLU A 64 -0.09 -16.45 12.92
CA GLU A 64 1.23 -16.92 12.49
C GLU A 64 1.79 -16.02 11.40
N ALA A 65 3.07 -15.63 11.54
CA ALA A 65 3.73 -14.80 10.54
C ALA A 65 4.06 -15.63 9.29
N ILE A 66 3.53 -15.19 8.14
CA ILE A 66 3.74 -15.90 6.87
C ILE A 66 4.59 -15.11 5.89
N HIS A 67 4.81 -13.82 6.14
CA HIS A 67 5.54 -12.97 5.21
C HIS A 67 6.04 -11.71 5.92
N SER A 68 7.22 -11.24 5.50
CA SER A 68 7.79 -9.99 6.03
C SER A 68 7.74 -8.91 4.96
N LEU A 69 7.49 -7.67 5.40
CA LEU A 69 7.42 -6.50 4.55
C LEU A 69 8.44 -5.46 5.03
N GLY A 70 9.04 -4.73 4.11
CA GLY A 70 10.02 -3.70 4.41
C GLY A 70 9.95 -2.53 3.43
N PRO A 71 10.93 -1.60 3.49
CA PRO A 71 10.93 -0.43 2.64
C PRO A 71 10.81 -0.78 1.15
N GLY A 72 9.95 -0.07 0.45
CA GLY A 72 9.66 -0.31 -0.96
C GLY A 72 8.46 -1.22 -1.20
N ASP A 73 7.98 -1.91 -0.18
CA ASP A 73 6.85 -2.82 -0.31
C ASP A 73 5.52 -2.07 -0.22
N THR A 74 4.49 -2.68 -0.83
CA THR A 74 3.12 -2.17 -0.88
C THR A 74 2.19 -3.20 -0.28
N PHE A 75 1.17 -2.77 0.46
CA PHE A 75 0.13 -3.68 0.93
C PHE A 75 -1.23 -2.99 0.99
N GLY A 76 -2.29 -3.80 1.03
CA GLY A 76 -3.67 -3.29 1.04
C GLY A 76 -4.28 -3.17 -0.36
N GLU A 77 -3.51 -3.37 -1.42
CA GLU A 77 -3.95 -3.19 -2.81
C GLU A 77 -5.03 -4.20 -3.21
N ILE A 78 -4.98 -5.43 -2.68
CA ILE A 78 -6.00 -6.44 -2.99
C ILE A 78 -7.38 -5.94 -2.52
N ALA A 79 -7.45 -5.43 -1.30
CA ALA A 79 -8.71 -4.93 -0.75
C ALA A 79 -9.25 -3.75 -1.56
N LEU A 80 -8.37 -2.83 -1.96
CA LEU A 80 -8.81 -1.60 -2.63
C LEU A 80 -9.20 -1.82 -4.09
N VAL A 81 -8.41 -2.60 -4.85
CA VAL A 81 -8.58 -2.71 -6.30
C VAL A 81 -9.34 -3.96 -6.75
N LEU A 82 -9.44 -4.98 -5.92
CA LEU A 82 -10.05 -6.26 -6.31
C LEU A 82 -11.27 -6.66 -5.51
N THR A 83 -11.18 -6.70 -4.18
CA THR A 83 -12.21 -7.34 -3.34
C THR A 83 -12.94 -6.40 -2.40
N GLY A 84 -12.37 -5.26 -2.05
CA GLY A 84 -12.90 -4.37 -1.03
C GLY A 84 -12.65 -4.86 0.41
N GLN A 85 -12.11 -6.07 0.58
CA GLN A 85 -11.92 -6.70 1.89
C GLN A 85 -10.46 -7.06 2.11
N ARG A 86 -9.96 -6.83 3.34
CA ARG A 86 -8.59 -7.20 3.71
C ARG A 86 -8.42 -8.71 3.70
N THR A 87 -7.31 -9.18 3.13
CA THR A 87 -7.01 -10.60 3.02
C THR A 87 -6.01 -11.07 4.06
N ALA A 88 -5.46 -10.16 4.87
CA ALA A 88 -4.48 -10.49 5.90
C ALA A 88 -4.42 -9.38 6.94
N THR A 89 -3.88 -9.74 8.11
CA THR A 89 -3.53 -8.78 9.16
C THR A 89 -2.06 -8.40 8.99
N VAL A 90 -1.76 -7.10 9.03
CA VAL A 90 -0.40 -6.58 8.96
C VAL A 90 -0.06 -5.89 10.27
N VAL A 91 1.04 -6.33 10.91
CA VAL A 91 1.49 -5.81 12.20
C VAL A 91 2.87 -5.19 12.05
N ALA A 92 3.04 -3.97 12.57
CA ALA A 92 4.34 -3.31 12.61
C ALA A 92 5.24 -4.00 13.63
N ARG A 93 6.45 -4.39 13.22
CA ARG A 93 7.44 -4.98 14.13
C ARG A 93 8.48 -3.96 14.61
N THR A 94 8.63 -2.87 13.89
CA THR A 94 9.42 -1.70 14.27
C THR A 94 8.55 -0.46 14.10
N PRO A 95 9.00 0.70 14.60
CA PRO A 95 8.33 1.94 14.18
C PRO A 95 8.39 2.06 12.66
N MET A 96 7.31 2.54 12.03
CA MET A 96 7.20 2.59 10.58
C MET A 96 6.77 3.96 10.12
N ARG A 97 7.23 4.33 8.92
CA ARG A 97 6.68 5.45 8.16
C ARG A 97 6.07 4.90 6.88
N LEU A 98 4.79 5.18 6.71
CA LEU A 98 4.03 4.72 5.57
C LEU A 98 3.55 5.91 4.75
N LEU A 99 3.40 5.72 3.44
CA LEU A 99 2.65 6.63 2.60
C LEU A 99 1.31 5.95 2.34
N SER A 100 0.23 6.69 2.56
CA SER A 100 -1.13 6.15 2.49
C SER A 100 -1.89 6.80 1.35
N LEU A 101 -2.50 5.98 0.50
CA LEU A 101 -3.42 6.43 -0.53
C LEU A 101 -4.81 5.93 -0.16
N SER A 102 -5.68 6.84 0.32
CA SER A 102 -7.04 6.47 0.70
C SER A 102 -7.85 6.06 -0.52
N GLY A 103 -8.86 5.21 -0.29
CA GLY A 103 -9.78 4.81 -1.36
C GLY A 103 -10.46 6.01 -2.00
N GLN A 104 -10.84 6.99 -1.21
CA GLN A 104 -11.47 8.22 -1.69
C GLN A 104 -10.52 9.00 -2.60
N ASN A 105 -9.28 9.18 -2.18
CA ASN A 105 -8.27 9.87 -3.00
C ASN A 105 -7.93 9.08 -4.26
N PHE A 106 -7.84 7.75 -4.16
CA PHE A 106 -7.60 6.90 -5.31
C PHE A 106 -8.71 7.06 -6.36
N GLU A 107 -9.96 7.02 -5.94
CA GLU A 107 -11.08 7.20 -6.87
C GLU A 107 -11.05 8.59 -7.53
N ARG A 108 -10.65 9.63 -6.78
CA ARG A 108 -10.57 10.98 -7.30
C ARG A 108 -9.50 11.14 -8.38
N ILE A 109 -8.32 10.50 -8.21
CA ILE A 109 -7.22 10.62 -9.17
C ILE A 109 -7.21 9.52 -10.23
N ARG A 110 -7.99 8.47 -10.05
CA ARG A 110 -7.98 7.27 -10.89
C ARG A 110 -7.99 7.55 -12.40
N PRO A 111 -8.83 8.47 -12.91
CA PRO A 111 -8.82 8.76 -14.35
C PRO A 111 -7.51 9.39 -14.85
N ARG A 112 -6.70 9.93 -13.93
CA ARG A 112 -5.46 10.63 -14.28
C ARG A 112 -4.21 9.76 -14.06
N VAL A 113 -4.38 8.57 -13.50
CA VAL A 113 -3.26 7.68 -13.18
C VAL A 113 -3.50 6.25 -13.71
N PRO A 114 -3.75 6.09 -15.03
CA PRO A 114 -4.08 4.77 -15.58
C PRO A 114 -2.94 3.76 -15.44
N LYS A 115 -1.69 4.18 -15.53
CA LYS A 115 -0.56 3.28 -15.34
C LYS A 115 -0.42 2.83 -13.90
N LEU A 116 -0.65 3.72 -12.94
CA LEU A 116 -0.66 3.37 -11.53
C LEU A 116 -1.75 2.34 -11.24
N GLU A 117 -2.97 2.58 -11.71
CA GLU A 117 -4.08 1.65 -11.51
C GLU A 117 -3.75 0.27 -12.08
N ASP A 118 -3.15 0.24 -13.27
CA ASP A 118 -2.76 -0.98 -13.94
C ASP A 118 -1.71 -1.75 -13.13
N SER A 119 -0.71 -1.05 -12.62
CA SER A 119 0.35 -1.64 -11.79
C SER A 119 -0.19 -2.21 -10.50
N LEU A 120 -1.07 -1.49 -9.82
CA LEU A 120 -1.69 -1.94 -8.57
C LEU A 120 -2.58 -3.17 -8.81
N ARG A 121 -3.34 -3.17 -9.91
CA ARG A 121 -4.21 -4.29 -10.26
C ARG A 121 -3.41 -5.55 -10.55
N ARG A 122 -2.31 -5.42 -11.29
CA ARG A 122 -1.42 -6.56 -11.58
C ARG A 122 -0.79 -7.11 -10.31
N LEU A 123 -0.35 -6.23 -9.40
CA LEU A 123 0.21 -6.65 -8.12
C LEU A 123 -0.83 -7.41 -7.29
N GLY A 124 -2.06 -6.89 -7.23
CA GLY A 124 -3.14 -7.53 -6.49
C GLY A 124 -3.50 -8.91 -7.06
N VAL A 125 -3.58 -9.03 -8.38
CA VAL A 125 -3.86 -10.32 -9.04
C VAL A 125 -2.74 -11.32 -8.76
N GLU A 126 -1.49 -10.89 -8.87
CA GLU A 126 -0.34 -11.76 -8.60
C GLU A 126 -0.37 -12.28 -7.16
N ARG A 127 -0.64 -11.40 -6.18
CA ARG A 127 -0.70 -11.78 -4.77
C ARG A 127 -1.90 -12.67 -4.45
N ALA A 128 -3.02 -12.46 -5.11
CA ALA A 128 -4.23 -13.26 -4.92
C ALA A 128 -4.04 -14.72 -5.37
N ARG A 129 -3.05 -15.00 -6.22
CA ARG A 129 -2.73 -16.34 -6.70
C ARG A 129 -1.78 -17.12 -5.78
N ARG A 130 -1.25 -16.47 -4.77
CA ARG A 130 -0.29 -17.10 -3.85
C ARG A 130 -0.97 -17.90 -2.76
#